data_3786474cd7acb0dce1b0ea6db56f796c
#
_entry.id   3786474cd7acb0dce1b0ea6db56f796c
#
_cell.length_a   1.000
_cell.length_b   1.000
_cell.length_c   1.000
_cell.angle_alpha   90.00
_cell.angle_beta   90.00
_cell.angle_gamma   90.00
#
_symmetry.space_group_name_H-M   'P 1'
#
loop_
_entity.id
_entity.type
_entity.pdbx_description
1 polymer ?
#
loop_
_entity_poly.entity_id
_entity_poly.type
_entity_poly.pdbx_seq_one_letter_code
_entity_poly.pdbx_strand_id
1 'polypeptide(L)'
;MQSNYALADQAKGKELNYQGLGEVLFFDKSLSFNKTQSCSTCHNPGTAFVDQRKNSANQMVSEGDNPHLHGNRNANTALYAMFSPDFHFDEKIQDYVGGQFWDGRAKDLAEQAGGPPVNPVEMGMPDKKSIVERLKANSIYYKAITAIYGESIWADTDKIYAIMEKAIAEFEKHELFAQFSSKYDRALKNEAELTALEAE
;
A
#
# COMPACT_ATOMS: atom_id res chain seq x y z
N MET A 1 -1.09 -16.10 10.69
CA MET A 1 -0.23 -15.60 11.79
C MET A 1 1.15 -16.29 11.81
N GLN A 2 1.80 -16.53 10.65
CA GLN A 2 3.15 -17.13 10.56
C GLN A 2 4.18 -16.19 9.88
N SER A 3 3.80 -14.95 9.52
CA SER A 3 4.68 -14.05 8.74
C SER A 3 5.83 -13.41 9.54
N ASN A 4 5.69 -13.23 10.85
CA ASN A 4 6.68 -12.49 11.65
C ASN A 4 8.04 -13.19 11.82
N TYR A 5 8.13 -14.50 11.61
CA TYR A 5 9.40 -15.25 11.72
C TYR A 5 10.18 -15.27 10.39
N ALA A 6 9.52 -15.14 9.25
CA ALA A 6 10.16 -15.22 7.95
C ALA A 6 11.06 -14.01 7.63
N LEU A 7 10.75 -12.81 8.15
CA LEU A 7 11.53 -11.60 7.91
C LEU A 7 12.90 -11.62 8.62
N ALA A 8 12.97 -12.18 9.84
CA ALA A 8 14.21 -12.21 10.61
C ALA A 8 15.20 -13.29 10.11
N ASP A 9 14.69 -14.37 9.56
CA ASP A 9 15.52 -15.50 9.11
C ASP A 9 16.03 -15.32 7.66
N GLN A 10 15.32 -14.56 6.83
CA GLN A 10 15.70 -14.28 5.43
C GLN A 10 16.73 -13.13 5.29
N ALA A 11 16.99 -12.37 6.34
CA ALA A 11 18.04 -11.33 6.34
C ALA A 11 19.48 -11.89 6.22
N LYS A 12 19.64 -13.20 6.11
CA LYS A 12 20.91 -13.85 5.76
C LYS A 12 21.18 -13.93 4.25
N GLY A 13 20.20 -13.55 3.43
CA GLY A 13 20.37 -13.38 1.99
C GLY A 13 20.81 -11.97 1.62
N LYS A 14 21.51 -11.81 0.52
CA LYS A 14 22.14 -10.55 0.09
C LYS A 14 21.21 -9.38 -0.21
N GLU A 15 19.88 -9.53 -0.10
CA GLU A 15 18.89 -8.50 -0.42
C GLU A 15 17.77 -8.45 0.61
N LEU A 16 17.20 -7.25 0.86
CA LEU A 16 16.03 -7.07 1.69
C LEU A 16 14.81 -7.69 1.01
N ASN A 17 14.07 -8.53 1.73
CA ASN A 17 12.77 -8.99 1.27
C ASN A 17 11.75 -7.85 1.37
N TYR A 18 11.71 -7.02 0.33
CA TYR A 18 10.81 -5.88 0.26
C TYR A 18 9.33 -6.27 0.35
N GLN A 19 8.93 -7.35 -0.33
CA GLN A 19 7.53 -7.80 -0.34
C GLN A 19 7.07 -8.23 1.06
N GLY A 20 7.87 -9.04 1.77
CA GLY A 20 7.53 -9.45 3.14
C GLY A 20 7.60 -8.30 4.14
N LEU A 21 8.52 -7.35 3.97
CA LEU A 21 8.56 -6.12 4.76
C LEU A 21 7.30 -5.29 4.51
N GLY A 22 6.91 -5.14 3.25
CA GLY A 22 5.72 -4.40 2.84
C GLY A 22 4.43 -4.99 3.37
N GLU A 23 4.32 -6.33 3.42
CA GLU A 23 3.19 -7.01 4.05
C GLU A 23 3.02 -6.57 5.51
N VAL A 24 4.10 -6.61 6.30
CA VAL A 24 4.02 -6.20 7.70
C VAL A 24 3.67 -4.71 7.83
N LEU A 25 4.26 -3.85 7.01
CA LEU A 25 4.00 -2.41 7.00
C LEU A 25 2.55 -2.07 6.62
N PHE A 26 1.99 -2.76 5.63
CA PHE A 26 0.63 -2.53 5.13
C PHE A 26 -0.44 -2.76 6.21
N PHE A 27 -0.17 -3.66 7.16
CA PHE A 27 -1.07 -3.96 8.27
C PHE A 27 -0.69 -3.29 9.59
N ASP A 28 0.42 -2.54 9.65
CA ASP A 28 0.93 -1.96 10.90
C ASP A 28 0.26 -0.63 11.25
N LYS A 29 -0.63 -0.67 12.22
CA LYS A 29 -1.30 0.52 12.76
C LYS A 29 -0.37 1.43 13.56
N SER A 30 0.79 0.95 13.98
CA SER A 30 1.74 1.79 14.74
C SER A 30 2.29 2.96 13.93
N LEU A 31 2.10 2.95 12.61
CA LEU A 31 2.53 4.00 11.69
C LEU A 31 1.52 5.15 11.55
N SER A 32 0.37 5.11 12.23
CA SER A 32 -0.55 6.26 12.32
C SER A 32 -0.42 6.96 13.68
N PHE A 33 -0.79 8.23 13.76
CA PHE A 33 -0.54 9.09 14.93
C PHE A 33 -1.10 8.48 16.23
N ASN A 34 -2.38 8.12 16.24
CA ASN A 34 -3.06 7.46 17.38
C ASN A 34 -2.94 5.93 17.35
N LYS A 35 -2.23 5.35 16.38
CA LYS A 35 -2.06 3.89 16.20
C LYS A 35 -3.38 3.16 15.93
N THR A 36 -4.31 3.80 15.23
CA THR A 36 -5.63 3.25 14.91
C THR A 36 -5.77 2.86 13.45
N GLN A 37 -4.94 3.43 12.56
CA GLN A 37 -4.99 3.26 11.11
C GLN A 37 -3.74 2.56 10.56
N SER A 38 -3.94 1.81 9.48
CA SER A 38 -2.89 1.26 8.60
C SER A 38 -3.43 1.29 7.17
N CYS A 39 -2.63 0.95 6.16
CA CYS A 39 -3.12 0.84 4.78
C CYS A 39 -4.34 -0.08 4.69
N SER A 40 -4.28 -1.25 5.36
CA SER A 40 -5.38 -2.21 5.41
C SER A 40 -6.65 -1.72 6.12
N THR A 41 -6.60 -0.59 6.81
CA THR A 41 -7.79 -0.01 7.44
C THR A 41 -8.74 0.58 6.40
N CYS A 42 -8.19 1.30 5.40
CA CYS A 42 -8.93 1.87 4.28
C CYS A 42 -8.95 0.94 3.05
N HIS A 43 -7.95 0.04 2.95
CA HIS A 43 -7.85 -0.96 1.89
C HIS A 43 -7.98 -2.37 2.49
N ASN A 44 -9.21 -2.73 2.90
CA ASN A 44 -9.46 -3.98 3.60
C ASN A 44 -9.49 -5.17 2.62
N PRO A 45 -8.62 -6.19 2.78
CA PRO A 45 -8.64 -7.38 1.94
C PRO A 45 -9.97 -8.12 1.90
N GLY A 46 -10.72 -8.09 3.00
CA GLY A 46 -12.05 -8.72 3.11
C GLY A 46 -13.14 -8.03 2.30
N THR A 47 -12.88 -6.84 1.78
CA THR A 47 -13.83 -6.02 1.03
C THR A 47 -13.26 -5.51 -0.29
N ALA A 48 -12.51 -6.37 -1.00
CA ALA A 48 -11.85 -6.04 -2.26
C ALA A 48 -10.92 -4.80 -2.14
N PHE A 49 -10.23 -4.65 -1.02
CA PHE A 49 -9.31 -3.56 -0.74
C PHE A 49 -9.93 -2.16 -0.85
N VAL A 50 -11.21 -2.03 -0.49
CA VAL A 50 -11.90 -0.74 -0.33
C VAL A 50 -12.36 -0.56 1.12
N ASP A 51 -12.63 0.71 1.50
CA ASP A 51 -13.13 1.07 2.82
C ASP A 51 -14.66 0.95 2.87
N GLN A 52 -15.18 -0.01 3.63
CA GLN A 52 -16.62 -0.18 3.87
C GLN A 52 -17.01 0.17 5.31
N ARG A 53 -16.13 0.82 6.07
CA ARG A 53 -16.43 1.22 7.45
C ARG A 53 -17.53 2.27 7.45
N LYS A 54 -18.49 2.11 8.36
CA LYS A 54 -19.50 3.13 8.63
C LYS A 54 -18.84 4.33 9.30
N ASN A 55 -19.11 5.51 8.82
CA ASN A 55 -18.62 6.76 9.38
C ASN A 55 -19.65 7.89 9.20
N SER A 56 -19.36 9.07 9.77
CA SER A 56 -20.26 10.22 9.71
C SER A 56 -20.42 10.83 8.31
N ALA A 57 -19.57 10.48 7.36
CA ALA A 57 -19.65 10.88 5.95
C ALA A 57 -20.43 9.90 5.08
N ASN A 58 -21.30 9.05 5.66
CA ASN A 58 -22.10 8.05 4.95
C ASN A 58 -21.26 7.11 4.03
N GLN A 59 -20.05 6.79 4.44
CA GLN A 59 -19.11 5.91 3.70
C GLN A 59 -18.65 6.49 2.34
N MET A 60 -18.92 7.74 2.04
CA MET A 60 -18.48 8.36 0.79
C MET A 60 -16.95 8.55 0.75
N VAL A 61 -16.34 8.77 1.91
CA VAL A 61 -14.90 8.97 2.11
C VAL A 61 -14.44 8.23 3.34
N SER A 62 -13.14 7.94 3.44
CA SER A 62 -12.56 7.28 4.61
C SER A 62 -12.42 8.22 5.79
N GLU A 63 -12.68 7.68 6.99
CA GLU A 63 -12.37 8.33 8.27
C GLU A 63 -10.89 8.13 8.58
N GLY A 64 -10.21 9.22 8.95
CA GLY A 64 -8.79 9.22 9.30
C GLY A 64 -8.49 8.67 10.70
N ASP A 65 -7.21 8.73 11.06
CA ASP A 65 -6.72 8.37 12.40
C ASP A 65 -7.30 9.28 13.50
N ASN A 66 -7.60 10.54 13.16
CA ASN A 66 -8.48 11.40 13.93
C ASN A 66 -9.93 11.21 13.42
N PRO A 67 -10.86 10.64 14.22
CA PRO A 67 -12.21 10.32 13.79
C PRO A 67 -13.09 11.54 13.45
N HIS A 68 -12.59 12.74 13.68
CA HIS A 68 -13.26 13.99 13.27
C HIS A 68 -12.78 14.49 11.89
N LEU A 69 -11.81 13.81 11.29
CA LEU A 69 -11.25 14.15 9.98
C LEU A 69 -11.54 13.05 8.97
N HIS A 70 -11.87 13.45 7.77
CA HIS A 70 -12.19 12.56 6.66
C HIS A 70 -11.35 12.92 5.44
N GLY A 71 -11.00 11.92 4.65
CA GLY A 71 -10.45 12.14 3.32
C GLY A 71 -11.42 12.96 2.45
N ASN A 72 -10.92 13.55 1.40
CA ASN A 72 -11.71 14.35 0.46
C ASN A 72 -12.18 13.57 -0.77
N ARG A 73 -11.81 12.30 -0.87
CA ARG A 73 -12.14 11.40 -1.97
C ARG A 73 -12.43 10.00 -1.44
N ASN A 74 -13.19 9.23 -2.21
CA ASN A 74 -13.39 7.82 -1.94
C ASN A 74 -12.05 7.06 -2.04
N ALA A 75 -11.82 6.09 -1.15
CA ALA A 75 -10.71 5.17 -1.26
C ALA A 75 -10.98 4.19 -2.41
N ASN A 76 -10.25 4.32 -3.51
CA ASN A 76 -10.29 3.35 -4.59
C ASN A 76 -9.69 2.01 -4.13
N THR A 77 -10.06 0.94 -4.80
CA THR A 77 -9.45 -0.36 -4.52
C THR A 77 -7.95 -0.33 -4.80
N ALA A 78 -7.17 -1.03 -3.98
CA ALA A 78 -5.76 -1.30 -4.27
C ALA A 78 -5.58 -2.50 -5.24
N LEU A 79 -6.68 -3.24 -5.56
CA LEU A 79 -6.61 -4.33 -6.54
C LEU A 79 -6.22 -3.80 -7.91
N TYR A 80 -5.31 -4.51 -8.57
CA TYR A 80 -4.84 -4.24 -9.93
C TYR A 80 -4.12 -2.89 -10.11
N ALA A 81 -3.89 -2.12 -9.04
CA ALA A 81 -3.19 -0.83 -9.10
C ALA A 81 -1.77 -0.93 -9.69
N MET A 82 -1.13 -2.11 -9.55
CA MET A 82 0.19 -2.39 -10.11
C MET A 82 0.25 -2.31 -11.65
N PHE A 83 -0.88 -2.39 -12.34
CA PHE A 83 -0.93 -2.31 -13.81
C PHE A 83 -1.09 -0.89 -14.33
N SER A 84 -1.30 0.10 -13.45
CA SER A 84 -1.24 1.50 -13.86
C SER A 84 0.21 1.84 -14.22
N PRO A 85 0.48 2.33 -15.44
CA PRO A 85 1.82 2.76 -15.80
C PRO A 85 2.24 3.99 -14.97
N ASP A 86 3.52 4.29 -14.92
CA ASP A 86 4.00 5.54 -14.35
C ASP A 86 3.30 6.73 -15.02
N PHE A 87 2.97 7.76 -14.24
CA PHE A 87 2.33 8.96 -14.78
C PHE A 87 3.20 9.62 -15.87
N HIS A 88 2.66 9.74 -17.08
CA HIS A 88 3.34 10.33 -18.21
C HIS A 88 2.35 10.90 -19.23
N PHE A 89 2.85 11.74 -20.15
CA PHE A 89 2.11 12.15 -21.33
C PHE A 89 2.28 11.10 -22.42
N ASP A 90 1.17 10.58 -22.96
CA ASP A 90 1.18 9.61 -24.07
C ASP A 90 0.95 10.33 -25.40
N GLU A 91 1.99 10.38 -26.22
CA GLU A 91 1.98 11.06 -27.51
C GLU A 91 0.98 10.45 -28.53
N LYS A 92 0.58 9.18 -28.35
CA LYS A 92 -0.35 8.51 -29.27
C LYS A 92 -1.79 8.94 -29.05
N ILE A 93 -2.18 9.11 -27.78
CA ILE A 93 -3.53 9.53 -27.40
C ILE A 93 -3.60 11.03 -27.09
N GLN A 94 -2.45 11.73 -27.07
CA GLN A 94 -2.33 13.15 -26.77
C GLN A 94 -2.94 13.55 -25.43
N ASP A 95 -2.73 12.71 -24.38
CA ASP A 95 -3.25 12.93 -23.04
C ASP A 95 -2.32 12.34 -21.99
N TYR A 96 -2.56 12.69 -20.73
CA TYR A 96 -1.85 12.11 -19.58
C TYR A 96 -2.48 10.79 -19.17
N VAL A 97 -1.62 9.79 -18.90
CA VAL A 97 -2.03 8.45 -18.47
C VAL A 97 -1.23 7.98 -17.27
N GLY A 98 -1.80 7.02 -16.54
CA GLY A 98 -1.10 6.35 -15.45
C GLY A 98 -1.09 7.11 -14.13
N GLY A 99 -0.10 6.78 -13.30
CA GLY A 99 0.01 7.28 -11.94
C GLY A 99 -0.98 6.64 -10.98
N GLN A 100 -0.92 7.10 -9.73
CA GLN A 100 -1.76 6.63 -8.64
C GLN A 100 -2.61 7.77 -8.07
N PHE A 101 -3.57 7.44 -7.19
CA PHE A 101 -4.70 8.28 -6.81
C PHE A 101 -5.67 8.53 -7.99
N TRP A 102 -6.75 9.28 -7.72
CA TRP A 102 -7.77 9.61 -8.75
C TRP A 102 -7.29 10.59 -9.82
N ASP A 103 -6.18 11.27 -9.58
CA ASP A 103 -5.67 12.38 -10.39
C ASP A 103 -4.23 12.17 -10.89
N GLY A 104 -3.68 10.98 -10.69
CA GLY A 104 -2.33 10.67 -11.15
C GLY A 104 -1.19 11.43 -10.44
N ARG A 105 -1.50 12.15 -9.32
CA ARG A 105 -0.51 13.01 -8.64
C ARG A 105 0.67 12.28 -8.02
N ALA A 106 0.56 10.98 -7.77
CA ALA A 106 1.70 10.13 -7.46
C ALA A 106 2.10 9.35 -8.72
N LYS A 107 3.38 9.38 -9.03
CA LYS A 107 3.92 8.79 -10.25
C LYS A 107 3.70 7.28 -10.30
N ASP A 108 3.94 6.62 -9.19
CA ASP A 108 3.92 5.16 -9.05
C ASP A 108 3.41 4.73 -7.65
N LEU A 109 3.36 3.41 -7.41
CA LEU A 109 2.92 2.85 -6.13
C LEU A 109 3.81 3.29 -4.96
N ALA A 110 5.11 3.46 -5.14
CA ALA A 110 6.02 3.82 -4.06
C ALA A 110 5.77 5.28 -3.62
N GLU A 111 5.64 6.19 -4.56
CA GLU A 111 5.30 7.59 -4.25
C GLU A 111 3.90 7.68 -3.61
N GLN A 112 2.95 6.88 -4.08
CA GLN A 112 1.63 6.82 -3.46
C GLN A 112 1.70 6.35 -2.00
N ALA A 113 2.46 5.28 -1.70
CA ALA A 113 2.58 4.73 -0.37
C ALA A 113 3.16 5.72 0.67
N GLY A 114 3.93 6.71 0.21
CA GLY A 114 4.50 7.76 1.06
C GLY A 114 3.52 8.87 1.45
N GLY A 115 2.39 9.00 0.77
CA GLY A 115 1.42 10.07 1.03
C GLY A 115 0.60 9.88 2.31
N PRO A 116 -0.18 8.80 2.43
CA PRO A 116 -1.13 8.57 3.53
C PRO A 116 -0.54 8.65 4.94
N PRO A 117 0.68 8.14 5.22
CA PRO A 117 1.25 8.21 6.56
C PRO A 117 1.37 9.63 7.13
N VAL A 118 1.72 10.61 6.31
CA VAL A 118 1.89 12.01 6.72
C VAL A 118 0.69 12.90 6.40
N ASN A 119 -0.35 12.33 5.80
CA ASN A 119 -1.57 13.09 5.50
C ASN A 119 -2.40 13.28 6.79
N PRO A 120 -2.69 14.53 7.22
CA PRO A 120 -3.41 14.78 8.47
C PRO A 120 -4.84 14.25 8.49
N VAL A 121 -5.48 14.04 7.33
CA VAL A 121 -6.85 13.50 7.24
C VAL A 121 -6.86 11.97 7.00
N GLU A 122 -5.70 11.33 6.99
CA GLU A 122 -5.53 9.88 6.85
C GLU A 122 -4.82 9.32 8.08
N MET A 123 -3.52 8.99 8.01
CA MET A 123 -2.78 8.41 9.14
C MET A 123 -2.20 9.45 10.11
N GLY A 124 -2.12 10.72 9.73
CA GLY A 124 -1.93 11.86 10.61
C GLY A 124 -0.56 12.03 11.26
N MET A 125 0.47 11.33 10.81
CA MET A 125 1.81 11.54 11.35
C MET A 125 2.34 12.93 10.97
N PRO A 126 3.05 13.62 11.89
CA PRO A 126 3.44 15.01 11.65
C PRO A 126 4.48 15.16 10.53
N ASP A 127 5.36 14.17 10.37
CA ASP A 127 6.44 14.18 9.40
C ASP A 127 7.05 12.79 9.17
N LYS A 128 7.91 12.67 8.15
CA LYS A 128 8.66 11.45 7.81
C LYS A 128 9.57 11.00 8.95
N LYS A 129 10.18 11.94 9.67
CA LYS A 129 11.11 11.65 10.77
C LYS A 129 10.40 10.89 11.89
N SER A 130 9.20 11.31 12.26
CA SER A 130 8.39 10.64 13.28
C SER A 130 8.02 9.22 12.90
N ILE A 131 7.79 8.95 11.60
CA ILE A 131 7.56 7.59 11.09
C ILE A 131 8.84 6.77 11.19
N VAL A 132 9.97 7.32 10.76
CA VAL A 132 11.28 6.64 10.83
C VAL A 132 11.65 6.31 12.27
N GLU A 133 11.36 7.17 13.23
CA GLU A 133 11.55 6.89 14.65
C GLU A 133 10.70 5.69 15.13
N ARG A 134 9.45 5.56 14.64
CA ARG A 134 8.60 4.39 14.93
C ARG A 134 9.14 3.11 14.29
N LEU A 135 9.58 3.18 13.04
CA LEU A 135 10.23 2.06 12.36
C LEU A 135 11.49 1.61 13.12
N LYS A 136 12.32 2.56 13.53
CA LYS A 136 13.54 2.30 14.31
C LYS A 136 13.26 1.68 15.68
N ALA A 137 12.19 2.09 16.34
CA ALA A 137 11.78 1.56 17.64
C ALA A 137 11.20 0.13 17.56
N ASN A 138 10.74 -0.30 16.40
CA ASN A 138 10.24 -1.65 16.17
C ASN A 138 11.40 -2.59 15.82
N SER A 139 11.64 -3.58 16.66
CA SER A 139 12.78 -4.50 16.53
C SER A 139 12.75 -5.33 15.23
N ILE A 140 11.58 -5.56 14.63
CA ILE A 140 11.43 -6.30 13.37
C ILE A 140 12.00 -5.45 12.23
N TYR A 141 11.54 -4.21 12.08
CA TYR A 141 12.02 -3.29 11.05
C TYR A 141 13.50 -2.94 11.26
N TYR A 142 13.87 -2.64 12.50
CA TYR A 142 15.26 -2.31 12.82
C TYR A 142 16.22 -3.41 12.38
N LYS A 143 15.96 -4.66 12.77
CA LYS A 143 16.80 -5.81 12.42
C LYS A 143 16.83 -6.07 10.91
N ALA A 144 15.67 -6.06 10.25
CA ALA A 144 15.57 -6.34 8.83
C ALA A 144 16.34 -5.32 7.98
N ILE A 145 16.17 -4.03 8.27
CA ILE A 145 16.80 -2.95 7.51
C ILE A 145 18.31 -2.87 7.84
N THR A 146 18.67 -2.95 9.12
CA THR A 146 20.08 -2.88 9.56
C THR A 146 20.91 -4.03 9.01
N ALA A 147 20.33 -5.23 8.90
CA ALA A 147 21.04 -6.41 8.37
C ALA A 147 21.52 -6.21 6.90
N ILE A 148 20.83 -5.39 6.15
CA ILE A 148 21.11 -5.14 4.72
C ILE A 148 21.94 -3.84 4.54
N TYR A 149 21.55 -2.77 5.23
CA TYR A 149 22.10 -1.42 4.98
C TYR A 149 23.09 -0.94 6.06
N GLY A 150 23.23 -1.70 7.15
CA GLY A 150 24.05 -1.29 8.29
C GLY A 150 23.36 -0.26 9.19
N GLU A 151 23.91 -0.02 10.38
CA GLU A 151 23.30 0.89 11.36
C GLU A 151 23.28 2.35 10.93
N SER A 152 24.27 2.77 10.14
CA SER A 152 24.37 4.15 9.67
C SER A 152 23.19 4.62 8.82
N ILE A 153 22.44 3.70 8.21
CA ILE A 153 21.25 4.03 7.41
C ILE A 153 20.21 4.82 8.20
N TRP A 154 20.11 4.56 9.52
CA TRP A 154 19.13 5.20 10.39
C TRP A 154 19.38 6.69 10.67
N ALA A 155 20.50 7.23 10.22
CA ALA A 155 20.77 8.67 10.20
C ALA A 155 20.15 9.40 9.00
N ASP A 156 19.70 8.65 7.99
CA ASP A 156 19.13 9.18 6.76
C ASP A 156 17.62 8.92 6.71
N THR A 157 16.84 9.90 7.15
CA THR A 157 15.38 9.81 7.21
C THR A 157 14.76 9.54 5.84
N ASP A 158 15.24 10.19 4.79
CA ASP A 158 14.64 10.06 3.47
C ASP A 158 14.89 8.68 2.87
N LYS A 159 16.09 8.11 3.08
CA LYS A 159 16.39 6.74 2.63
C LYS A 159 15.55 5.69 3.35
N ILE A 160 15.39 5.80 4.67
CA ILE A 160 14.53 4.86 5.41
C ILE A 160 13.08 5.00 4.96
N TYR A 161 12.59 6.22 4.76
CA TYR A 161 11.24 6.45 4.27
C TYR A 161 11.04 5.84 2.87
N ALA A 162 11.98 6.04 1.97
CA ALA A 162 11.97 5.43 0.63
C ALA A 162 12.03 3.88 0.67
N ILE A 163 12.72 3.28 1.65
CA ILE A 163 12.68 1.82 1.87
C ILE A 163 11.28 1.37 2.25
N MET A 164 10.60 2.11 3.13
CA MET A 164 9.20 1.85 3.51
C MET A 164 8.26 1.96 2.31
N GLU A 165 8.33 3.06 1.56
CA GLU A 165 7.54 3.30 0.35
C GLU A 165 7.71 2.15 -0.66
N LYS A 166 8.96 1.80 -0.96
CA LYS A 166 9.28 0.69 -1.86
C LYS A 166 8.75 -0.64 -1.35
N ALA A 167 8.87 -0.91 -0.05
CA ALA A 167 8.42 -2.16 0.52
C ALA A 167 6.89 -2.33 0.38
N ILE A 168 6.12 -1.29 0.69
CA ILE A 168 4.66 -1.30 0.53
C ILE A 168 4.31 -1.52 -0.94
N ALA A 169 4.94 -0.78 -1.86
CA ALA A 169 4.73 -0.94 -3.30
C ALA A 169 5.04 -2.36 -3.80
N GLU A 170 6.11 -3.00 -3.31
CA GLU A 170 6.44 -4.38 -3.68
C GLU A 170 5.43 -5.40 -3.11
N PHE A 171 4.83 -5.12 -1.95
CA PHE A 171 3.74 -5.94 -1.44
C PHE A 171 2.47 -5.77 -2.29
N GLU A 172 2.13 -4.56 -2.72
CA GLU A 172 0.97 -4.31 -3.59
C GLU A 172 1.10 -4.93 -4.99
N LYS A 173 2.28 -5.43 -5.36
CA LYS A 173 2.51 -6.24 -6.57
C LYS A 173 2.30 -7.74 -6.35
N HIS A 174 2.00 -8.18 -5.13
CA HIS A 174 1.72 -9.58 -4.84
C HIS A 174 0.43 -10.05 -5.54
N GLU A 175 0.35 -11.34 -5.89
CA GLU A 175 -0.82 -11.95 -6.54
C GLU A 175 -2.15 -11.73 -5.79
N LEU A 176 -2.09 -11.47 -4.48
CA LEU A 176 -3.25 -11.10 -3.66
C LEU A 176 -3.99 -9.89 -4.22
N PHE A 177 -3.28 -8.96 -4.85
CA PHE A 177 -3.85 -7.75 -5.44
C PHE A 177 -4.26 -7.90 -6.91
N ALA A 178 -4.00 -9.05 -7.54
CA ALA A 178 -4.30 -9.29 -8.96
C ALA A 178 -4.64 -10.77 -9.21
N GLN A 179 -5.72 -11.24 -8.61
CA GLN A 179 -6.07 -12.65 -8.60
C GLN A 179 -6.58 -13.19 -9.94
N PHE A 180 -7.13 -12.34 -10.83
CA PHE A 180 -7.73 -12.76 -12.11
C PHE A 180 -8.63 -13.99 -11.94
N SER A 181 -9.59 -13.89 -11.01
CA SER A 181 -10.47 -14.99 -10.59
C SER A 181 -11.95 -14.74 -10.89
N SER A 182 -12.26 -13.72 -11.69
CA SER A 182 -13.62 -13.43 -12.13
C SER A 182 -14.19 -14.59 -12.96
N LYS A 183 -15.50 -14.59 -13.17
CA LYS A 183 -16.14 -15.56 -14.07
C LYS A 183 -15.56 -15.47 -15.48
N TYR A 184 -15.27 -14.25 -15.96
CA TYR A 184 -14.62 -14.02 -17.24
C TYR A 184 -13.21 -14.62 -17.30
N ASP A 185 -12.38 -14.36 -16.28
CA ASP A 185 -11.03 -14.94 -16.22
C ASP A 185 -11.05 -16.46 -16.23
N ARG A 186 -12.00 -17.06 -15.52
CA ARG A 186 -12.19 -18.52 -15.52
C ARG A 186 -12.71 -19.05 -16.85
N ALA A 187 -13.58 -18.30 -17.53
CA ALA A 187 -14.06 -18.67 -18.86
C ALA A 187 -12.92 -18.67 -19.89
N LEU A 188 -12.01 -17.70 -19.83
CA LEU A 188 -10.80 -17.68 -20.67
C LEU A 188 -9.90 -18.90 -20.47
N LYS A 189 -9.96 -19.51 -19.29
CA LYS A 189 -9.23 -20.76 -18.96
C LYS A 189 -10.04 -22.03 -19.18
N ASN A 190 -11.25 -21.93 -19.74
CA ASN A 190 -12.22 -23.02 -19.87
C ASN A 190 -12.67 -23.64 -18.53
N GLU A 191 -12.65 -22.87 -17.45
CA GLU A 191 -13.06 -23.26 -16.09
C GLU A 191 -14.48 -22.79 -15.73
N ALA A 192 -15.13 -22.02 -16.59
CA ALA A 192 -16.51 -21.55 -16.44
C ALA A 192 -17.13 -21.28 -17.81
N GLU A 193 -18.46 -21.34 -17.87
CA GLU A 193 -19.23 -20.95 -19.05
C GLU A 193 -19.86 -19.56 -18.86
N LEU A 194 -19.77 -18.72 -19.87
CA LEU A 194 -20.50 -17.46 -19.95
C LEU A 194 -21.89 -17.72 -20.53
N THR A 195 -22.89 -17.03 -20.03
CA THR A 195 -24.21 -16.96 -20.69
C THR A 195 -24.10 -16.19 -21.99
N ALA A 196 -25.09 -16.32 -22.89
CA ALA A 196 -25.09 -15.57 -24.14
C ALA A 196 -24.99 -14.04 -23.92
N LEU A 197 -25.64 -13.52 -22.87
CA LEU A 197 -25.58 -12.09 -22.52
C LEU A 197 -24.21 -11.65 -21.97
N GLU A 198 -23.50 -12.54 -21.29
CA GLU A 198 -22.16 -12.23 -20.75
C GLU A 198 -21.06 -12.36 -21.81
N ALA A 199 -21.36 -13.01 -22.93
CA ALA A 199 -20.43 -13.20 -24.04
C ALA A 199 -20.54 -12.08 -25.13
N GLU A 200 -21.56 -11.22 -25.06
CA GLU A 200 -21.72 -10.01 -25.88
C GLU A 200 -20.84 -8.86 -25.37
#